data_398198a48bae077a51126c988d98f4eb
#
_entry.id   398198a48bae077a51126c988d98f4eb
#
_cell.length_a   1.000
_cell.length_b   1.000
_cell.length_c   1.000
_cell.angle_alpha   90.00
_cell.angle_beta   90.00
_cell.angle_gamma   90.00
#
_symmetry.space_group_name_H-M   'P 1'
#
loop_
_entity.id
_entity.type
_entity.pdbx_description
1 polymer ?
#
loop_
_entity_poly.entity_id
_entity_poly.type
_entity_poly.pdbx_seq_one_letter_code
_entity_poly.pdbx_strand_id
1 'polypeptide(L)'
;MPDLRAVTQAVHGAGGKISAQLTHAGSFVTGVFVPRRLQSSVSGFNPAGLLRGNMFRRAMTERDMDRMVTLFVTAAERCYDAGFDAVEIHMGHGYLLNQFLSPLDNQRKDAYGGSAENRARFPARVLKAVKEAVGDRIAVLAKINVADGRSKGAQLEDGVITAKILEQAGADMLVLSGGRNVESGWFTFGSNMNLEAMLRVLGKWSLSGMAIA
;
A
#
# COMPACT_ATOMS: atom_id res chain seq x y z
N MET A 1 -11.95 -18.31 -10.94
CA MET A 1 -10.53 -18.01 -11.32
C MET A 1 -10.17 -18.32 -12.78
N PRO A 2 -11.07 -18.84 -13.65
CA PRO A 2 -10.74 -19.06 -15.06
C PRO A 2 -10.27 -17.80 -15.78
N ASP A 3 -10.91 -16.65 -15.54
CA ASP A 3 -10.55 -15.38 -16.20
C ASP A 3 -9.14 -14.88 -15.88
N LEU A 4 -8.69 -15.02 -14.63
CA LEU A 4 -7.31 -14.63 -14.24
C LEU A 4 -6.25 -15.54 -14.90
N ARG A 5 -6.56 -16.84 -15.02
CA ARG A 5 -5.65 -17.77 -15.73
C ARG A 5 -5.57 -17.46 -17.23
N ALA A 6 -6.65 -17.08 -17.85
CA ALA A 6 -6.64 -16.67 -19.25
C ALA A 6 -5.74 -15.44 -19.48
N VAL A 7 -5.78 -14.47 -18.56
CA VAL A 7 -4.90 -13.28 -18.62
C VAL A 7 -3.43 -13.65 -18.46
N THR A 8 -3.08 -14.45 -17.45
CA THR A 8 -1.68 -14.87 -17.22
C THR A 8 -1.14 -15.69 -18.39
N GLN A 9 -1.94 -16.63 -18.92
CA GLN A 9 -1.57 -17.42 -20.10
C GLN A 9 -1.36 -16.55 -21.35
N ALA A 10 -2.19 -15.55 -21.59
CA ALA A 10 -2.03 -14.63 -22.72
C ALA A 10 -0.71 -13.83 -22.61
N VAL A 11 -0.37 -13.33 -21.42
CA VAL A 11 0.89 -12.62 -21.19
C VAL A 11 2.08 -13.54 -21.36
N HIS A 12 2.04 -14.74 -20.81
CA HIS A 12 3.11 -15.74 -20.95
C HIS A 12 3.26 -16.20 -22.39
N GLY A 13 2.14 -16.39 -23.12
CA GLY A 13 2.18 -16.72 -24.54
C GLY A 13 2.84 -15.64 -25.41
N ALA A 14 2.85 -14.39 -24.95
CA ALA A 14 3.58 -13.28 -25.55
C ALA A 14 5.02 -13.13 -25.04
N GLY A 15 5.51 -14.04 -24.18
CA GLY A 15 6.85 -13.99 -23.58
C GLY A 15 7.00 -13.02 -22.41
N GLY A 16 5.89 -12.44 -21.90
CA GLY A 16 5.90 -11.49 -20.81
C GLY A 16 5.80 -12.13 -19.42
N LYS A 17 5.97 -11.31 -18.39
CA LYS A 17 5.73 -11.61 -16.99
C LYS A 17 4.62 -10.72 -16.43
N ILE A 18 3.88 -11.20 -15.43
CA ILE A 18 2.73 -10.48 -14.91
C ILE A 18 2.69 -10.52 -13.38
N SER A 19 2.43 -9.35 -12.77
CA SER A 19 2.24 -9.19 -11.34
C SER A 19 0.79 -8.81 -11.03
N ALA A 20 0.25 -9.32 -9.92
CA ALA A 20 -1.02 -8.90 -9.36
C ALA A 20 -0.79 -7.91 -8.21
N GLN A 21 -1.50 -6.77 -8.22
CA GLN A 21 -1.46 -5.85 -7.07
C GLN A 21 -2.58 -6.20 -6.08
N LEU A 22 -2.19 -6.53 -4.85
CA LEU A 22 -3.09 -6.81 -3.72
C LEU A 22 -3.30 -5.55 -2.90
N THR A 23 -4.55 -5.13 -2.75
CA THR A 23 -4.89 -3.90 -2.03
C THR A 23 -6.15 -4.06 -1.17
N HIS A 24 -6.21 -3.29 -0.10
CA HIS A 24 -7.42 -3.05 0.70
C HIS A 24 -7.59 -1.54 0.89
N ALA A 25 -8.71 -1.00 0.45
CA ALA A 25 -8.92 0.44 0.39
C ALA A 25 -9.02 1.13 1.77
N GLY A 26 -9.17 0.35 2.87
CA GLY A 26 -9.25 0.91 4.22
C GLY A 26 -10.43 1.86 4.38
N SER A 27 -10.17 3.08 4.82
CA SER A 27 -11.19 4.12 4.97
C SER A 27 -11.70 4.71 3.65
N PHE A 28 -11.13 4.30 2.51
CA PHE A 28 -11.54 4.75 1.17
C PHE A 28 -12.45 3.76 0.43
N VAL A 29 -12.91 2.71 1.09
CA VAL A 29 -13.91 1.81 0.50
C VAL A 29 -15.13 2.62 0.05
N THR A 30 -15.53 2.45 -1.20
CA THR A 30 -16.71 3.08 -1.79
C THR A 30 -17.86 2.08 -1.88
N GLY A 31 -19.07 2.51 -1.48
CA GLY A 31 -20.27 1.69 -1.62
C GLY A 31 -21.43 2.32 -0.86
N VAL A 32 -22.45 2.75 -1.59
CA VAL A 32 -23.60 3.51 -1.03
C VAL A 32 -24.48 2.63 -0.13
N PHE A 33 -24.39 1.30 -0.22
CA PHE A 33 -25.31 0.37 0.46
C PHE A 33 -24.62 -0.67 1.37
N VAL A 34 -23.35 -0.45 1.72
CA VAL A 34 -22.66 -1.42 2.58
C VAL A 34 -22.53 -0.81 3.99
N PRO A 35 -23.34 -1.23 4.97
CA PRO A 35 -23.18 -0.82 6.37
C PRO A 35 -21.94 -1.51 6.97
N ARG A 36 -20.78 -1.26 6.41
CA ARG A 36 -19.50 -1.77 6.92
C ARG A 36 -18.81 -0.65 7.66
N ARG A 37 -18.49 -0.92 8.91
CA ARG A 37 -17.56 -0.06 9.65
C ARG A 37 -16.23 -0.12 8.92
N LEU A 38 -15.86 0.97 8.25
CA LEU A 38 -14.61 1.07 7.53
C LEU A 38 -13.44 0.79 8.48
N GLN A 39 -12.58 -0.12 8.10
CA GLN A 39 -11.37 -0.44 8.86
C GLN A 39 -10.27 0.56 8.55
N SER A 40 -9.55 1.01 9.57
CA SER A 40 -8.43 1.94 9.48
C SER A 40 -7.47 1.72 10.64
N SER A 41 -6.36 2.45 10.66
CA SER A 41 -5.44 2.48 11.81
C SER A 41 -6.10 3.04 13.08
N VAL A 42 -7.00 4.03 12.94
CA VAL A 42 -7.70 4.68 14.07
C VAL A 42 -9.20 4.81 13.80
N SER A 43 -9.96 4.98 14.90
CA SER A 43 -11.38 5.37 14.83
C SER A 43 -11.52 6.89 14.66
N GLY A 44 -12.59 7.33 13.99
CA GLY A 44 -12.89 8.74 13.88
C GLY A 44 -13.74 9.09 12.67
N PHE A 45 -13.94 10.37 12.48
CA PHE A 45 -14.60 10.92 11.31
C PHE A 45 -13.73 10.71 10.06
N ASN A 46 -14.36 10.42 8.94
CA ASN A 46 -13.73 10.19 7.65
C ASN A 46 -14.20 11.25 6.64
N PRO A 47 -13.54 12.41 6.54
CA PRO A 47 -13.95 13.48 5.64
C PRO A 47 -14.01 13.02 4.17
N ALA A 48 -13.08 12.20 3.74
CA ALA A 48 -13.02 11.66 2.38
C ALA A 48 -14.18 10.71 2.06
N GLY A 49 -14.78 10.12 3.08
CA GLY A 49 -15.93 9.22 2.96
C GLY A 49 -17.29 9.94 2.98
N LEU A 50 -17.33 11.22 3.35
CA LEU A 50 -18.58 11.97 3.51
C LEU A 50 -19.44 11.94 2.23
N LEU A 51 -18.85 12.25 1.08
CA LEU A 51 -19.52 12.23 -0.21
C LEU A 51 -19.84 10.81 -0.74
N ARG A 52 -19.38 9.78 -0.03
CA ARG A 52 -19.50 8.36 -0.40
C ARG A 52 -20.33 7.55 0.60
N GLY A 53 -21.01 8.24 1.54
CA GLY A 53 -21.86 7.61 2.55
C GLY A 53 -21.12 6.92 3.70
N ASN A 54 -19.80 7.09 3.80
CA ASN A 54 -18.93 6.40 4.77
C ASN A 54 -18.27 7.38 5.73
N MET A 55 -19.05 8.02 6.58
CA MET A 55 -18.60 9.11 7.45
C MET A 55 -17.69 8.69 8.61
N PHE A 56 -17.69 7.43 9.01
CA PHE A 56 -16.92 6.98 10.18
C PHE A 56 -16.04 5.79 9.85
N ARG A 57 -14.82 5.80 10.42
CA ARG A 57 -13.86 4.70 10.38
C ARG A 57 -13.66 4.13 11.78
N ARG A 58 -13.30 2.85 11.86
CA ARG A 58 -13.03 2.11 13.09
C ARG A 58 -11.58 1.63 13.11
N ALA A 59 -10.90 1.84 14.24
CA ALA A 59 -9.58 1.28 14.48
C ALA A 59 -9.65 -0.26 14.42
N MET A 60 -8.69 -0.85 13.70
CA MET A 60 -8.50 -2.29 13.69
C MET A 60 -8.01 -2.78 15.06
N THR A 61 -8.61 -3.85 15.54
CA THR A 61 -8.13 -4.64 16.67
C THR A 61 -7.06 -5.63 16.20
N GLU A 62 -6.35 -6.29 17.15
CA GLU A 62 -5.42 -7.39 16.80
C GLU A 62 -6.12 -8.47 15.97
N ARG A 63 -7.31 -8.88 16.38
CA ARG A 63 -8.12 -9.86 15.64
C ARG A 63 -8.46 -9.41 14.21
N ASP A 64 -8.72 -8.12 14.02
CA ASP A 64 -8.95 -7.58 12.66
C ASP A 64 -7.66 -7.63 11.84
N MET A 65 -6.51 -7.33 12.44
CA MET A 65 -5.20 -7.40 11.79
C MET A 65 -4.84 -8.85 11.43
N ASP A 66 -5.08 -9.81 12.34
CA ASP A 66 -4.89 -11.26 12.07
C ASP A 66 -5.71 -11.71 10.87
N ARG A 67 -6.99 -11.34 10.86
CA ARG A 67 -7.87 -11.65 9.74
C ARG A 67 -7.38 -11.00 8.44
N MET A 68 -6.90 -9.78 8.49
CA MET A 68 -6.38 -9.09 7.31
C MET A 68 -5.13 -9.78 6.76
N VAL A 69 -4.20 -10.19 7.64
CA VAL A 69 -3.04 -11.02 7.25
C VAL A 69 -3.51 -12.26 6.50
N THR A 70 -4.47 -13.01 7.05
CA THR A 70 -5.01 -14.21 6.40
C THR A 70 -5.62 -13.92 5.03
N LEU A 71 -6.31 -12.78 4.88
CA LEU A 71 -6.89 -12.39 3.59
C LEU A 71 -5.82 -12.07 2.52
N PHE A 72 -4.74 -11.38 2.90
CA PHE A 72 -3.61 -11.11 1.99
C PHE A 72 -2.90 -12.41 1.59
N VAL A 73 -2.65 -13.30 2.54
CA VAL A 73 -2.07 -14.62 2.28
C VAL A 73 -2.93 -15.41 1.28
N THR A 74 -4.22 -15.54 1.58
CA THR A 74 -5.16 -16.26 0.69
C THR A 74 -5.23 -15.65 -0.72
N ALA A 75 -5.15 -14.30 -0.81
CA ALA A 75 -5.13 -13.63 -2.11
C ALA A 75 -3.84 -13.93 -2.87
N ALA A 76 -2.69 -13.93 -2.21
CA ALA A 76 -1.40 -14.25 -2.82
C ALA A 76 -1.34 -15.70 -3.32
N GLU A 77 -1.81 -16.66 -2.52
CA GLU A 77 -1.91 -18.07 -2.93
C GLU A 77 -2.79 -18.24 -4.18
N ARG A 78 -3.93 -17.54 -4.22
CA ARG A 78 -4.81 -17.55 -5.40
C ARG A 78 -4.16 -16.92 -6.64
N CYS A 79 -3.32 -15.89 -6.47
CA CYS A 79 -2.54 -15.32 -7.57
C CYS A 79 -1.51 -16.33 -8.10
N TYR A 80 -0.81 -17.02 -7.20
CA TYR A 80 0.08 -18.11 -7.57
C TYR A 80 -0.66 -19.20 -8.36
N ASP A 81 -1.78 -19.69 -7.85
CA ASP A 81 -2.61 -20.70 -8.51
C ASP A 81 -3.16 -20.25 -9.87
N ALA A 82 -3.34 -18.94 -10.05
CA ALA A 82 -3.76 -18.35 -11.32
C ALA A 82 -2.60 -18.12 -12.29
N GLY A 83 -1.34 -18.38 -11.89
CA GLY A 83 -0.16 -18.30 -12.74
C GLY A 83 0.50 -16.91 -12.79
N PHE A 84 0.28 -16.04 -11.79
CA PHE A 84 1.04 -14.80 -11.69
C PHE A 84 2.50 -15.09 -11.29
N ASP A 85 3.43 -14.30 -11.85
CA ASP A 85 4.87 -14.40 -11.56
C ASP A 85 5.25 -13.64 -10.29
N ALA A 86 4.43 -12.67 -9.89
CA ALA A 86 4.63 -11.85 -8.70
C ALA A 86 3.31 -11.37 -8.11
N VAL A 87 3.36 -10.99 -6.82
CA VAL A 87 2.33 -10.20 -6.16
C VAL A 87 2.94 -8.91 -5.62
N GLU A 88 2.25 -7.79 -5.82
CA GLU A 88 2.63 -6.50 -5.26
C GLU A 88 1.66 -6.13 -4.14
N ILE A 89 2.16 -6.02 -2.90
CA ILE A 89 1.35 -5.59 -1.76
C ILE A 89 1.31 -4.06 -1.75
N HIS A 90 0.11 -3.50 -1.90
CA HIS A 90 -0.06 -2.06 -1.95
C HIS A 90 -0.07 -1.43 -0.57
N MET A 91 1.01 -0.72 -0.22
CA MET A 91 1.24 -0.04 1.05
C MET A 91 1.38 1.49 0.90
N GLY A 92 0.83 2.06 -0.18
CA GLY A 92 0.91 3.48 -0.49
C GLY A 92 -0.46 4.16 -0.62
N HIS A 93 -0.45 5.42 -1.01
CA HIS A 93 -1.56 6.22 -1.53
C HIS A 93 -2.75 6.42 -0.57
N GLY A 94 -2.57 6.25 0.74
CA GLY A 94 -3.63 6.40 1.73
C GLY A 94 -4.51 5.17 1.91
N TYR A 95 -4.22 4.05 1.26
CA TYR A 95 -4.95 2.80 1.47
C TYR A 95 -4.62 2.14 2.81
N LEU A 96 -5.26 1.02 3.15
CA LEU A 96 -5.23 0.48 4.52
C LEU A 96 -3.81 0.37 5.11
N LEU A 97 -2.87 -0.25 4.40
CA LEU A 97 -1.53 -0.42 4.94
C LEU A 97 -0.77 0.92 5.03
N ASN A 98 -1.01 1.85 4.09
CA ASN A 98 -0.48 3.20 4.21
C ASN A 98 -1.11 3.98 5.37
N GLN A 99 -2.38 3.72 5.73
CA GLN A 99 -3.01 4.33 6.91
C GLN A 99 -2.34 3.92 8.22
N PHE A 100 -1.62 2.80 8.24
CA PHE A 100 -0.75 2.44 9.36
C PHE A 100 0.61 3.13 9.27
N LEU A 101 1.19 3.25 8.08
CA LEU A 101 2.51 3.87 7.85
C LEU A 101 2.49 5.38 8.05
N SER A 102 1.44 6.05 7.60
CA SER A 102 1.33 7.51 7.64
C SER A 102 1.00 8.04 9.03
N PRO A 103 1.79 8.98 9.59
CA PRO A 103 1.44 9.64 10.84
C PRO A 103 0.19 10.54 10.75
N LEU A 104 -0.27 10.90 9.53
CA LEU A 104 -1.53 11.61 9.34
C LEU A 104 -2.74 10.77 9.76
N ASP A 105 -2.72 9.48 9.46
CA ASP A 105 -3.81 8.57 9.79
C ASP A 105 -3.55 7.83 11.08
N ASN A 106 -2.29 7.44 11.33
CA ASN A 106 -1.93 6.60 12.46
C ASN A 106 -1.61 7.41 13.71
N GLN A 107 -2.64 7.67 14.49
CA GLN A 107 -2.56 8.32 15.81
C GLN A 107 -2.64 7.30 16.97
N ARG A 108 -2.31 6.02 16.71
CA ARG A 108 -2.32 4.96 17.73
C ARG A 108 -1.27 5.22 18.81
N LYS A 109 -1.57 4.73 20.02
CA LYS A 109 -0.69 4.83 21.20
C LYS A 109 -0.17 3.46 21.65
N ASP A 110 -0.50 2.41 20.89
CA ASP A 110 -0.03 1.04 21.12
C ASP A 110 1.22 0.73 20.28
N ALA A 111 1.59 -0.55 20.22
CA ALA A 111 2.78 -1.04 19.52
C ALA A 111 2.77 -0.78 17.99
N TYR A 112 1.66 -0.32 17.43
CA TYR A 112 1.49 -0.05 16.00
C TYR A 112 1.45 1.44 15.67
N GLY A 113 1.76 2.32 16.62
CA GLY A 113 1.72 3.78 16.44
C GLY A 113 2.96 4.49 16.99
N GLY A 114 3.02 5.80 16.78
CA GLY A 114 4.15 6.64 17.19
C GLY A 114 5.29 6.62 16.18
N SER A 115 6.41 5.94 16.45
CA SER A 115 7.60 5.92 15.58
C SER A 115 7.34 5.25 14.23
N ALA A 116 8.21 5.52 13.23
CA ALA A 116 8.11 4.90 11.91
C ALA A 116 8.21 3.37 11.99
N GLU A 117 9.07 2.86 12.87
CA GLU A 117 9.24 1.43 13.13
C GLU A 117 7.95 0.79 13.64
N ASN A 118 7.29 1.42 14.60
CA ASN A 118 6.03 0.92 15.13
C ASN A 118 4.92 0.95 14.07
N ARG A 119 4.84 2.03 13.30
CA ARG A 119 3.87 2.17 12.21
C ARG A 119 4.07 1.11 11.12
N ALA A 120 5.31 0.69 10.87
CA ALA A 120 5.64 -0.33 9.88
C ALA A 120 5.35 -1.78 10.36
N ARG A 121 5.13 -2.03 11.65
CA ARG A 121 4.94 -3.39 12.21
C ARG A 121 3.81 -4.18 11.53
N PHE A 122 2.64 -3.58 11.35
CA PHE A 122 1.51 -4.28 10.73
C PHE A 122 1.72 -4.51 9.23
N PRO A 123 2.13 -3.54 8.42
CA PRO A 123 2.51 -3.76 7.02
C PRO A 123 3.60 -4.83 6.85
N ALA A 124 4.65 -4.82 7.66
CA ALA A 124 5.71 -5.82 7.64
C ALA A 124 5.19 -7.23 7.99
N ARG A 125 4.28 -7.33 8.97
CA ARG A 125 3.63 -8.58 9.34
C ARG A 125 2.81 -9.18 8.19
N VAL A 126 2.10 -8.33 7.42
CA VAL A 126 1.37 -8.75 6.21
C VAL A 126 2.35 -9.29 5.17
N LEU A 127 3.41 -8.53 4.86
CA LEU A 127 4.40 -8.92 3.86
C LEU A 127 5.09 -10.23 4.23
N LYS A 128 5.57 -10.33 5.48
CA LYS A 128 6.23 -11.53 5.99
C LYS A 128 5.35 -12.77 5.85
N ALA A 129 4.10 -12.68 6.28
CA ALA A 129 3.16 -13.79 6.18
C ALA A 129 2.88 -14.20 4.73
N VAL A 130 2.76 -13.24 3.81
CA VAL A 130 2.62 -13.52 2.37
C VAL A 130 3.88 -14.21 1.85
N LYS A 131 5.09 -13.69 2.15
CA LYS A 131 6.35 -14.30 1.71
C LYS A 131 6.52 -15.71 2.26
N GLU A 132 6.21 -15.94 3.53
CA GLU A 132 6.23 -17.27 4.14
C GLU A 132 5.26 -18.26 3.44
N ALA A 133 4.08 -17.78 3.04
CA ALA A 133 3.07 -18.61 2.40
C ALA A 133 3.41 -18.97 0.95
N VAL A 134 3.89 -18.00 0.15
CA VAL A 134 4.22 -18.26 -1.26
C VAL A 134 5.67 -18.71 -1.46
N GLY A 135 6.55 -18.46 -0.49
CA GLY A 135 7.97 -18.83 -0.56
C GLY A 135 8.67 -18.19 -1.76
N ASP A 136 9.50 -18.98 -2.44
CA ASP A 136 10.22 -18.57 -3.64
C ASP A 136 9.48 -18.93 -4.95
N ARG A 137 8.21 -19.36 -4.83
CA ARG A 137 7.40 -19.75 -6.00
C ARG A 137 7.02 -18.55 -6.87
N ILE A 138 6.81 -17.39 -6.27
CA ILE A 138 6.56 -16.11 -6.95
C ILE A 138 7.24 -14.97 -6.19
N ALA A 139 7.56 -13.87 -6.87
CA ALA A 139 8.13 -12.71 -6.23
C ALA A 139 7.08 -11.95 -5.39
N VAL A 140 7.50 -11.42 -4.23
CA VAL A 140 6.66 -10.58 -3.34
C VAL A 140 7.22 -9.18 -3.33
N LEU A 141 6.48 -8.25 -3.94
CA LEU A 141 6.81 -6.84 -4.05
C LEU A 141 6.02 -6.04 -3.03
N ALA A 142 6.59 -4.93 -2.57
CA ALA A 142 5.88 -3.95 -1.76
C ALA A 142 5.91 -2.58 -2.42
N LYS A 143 4.73 -2.01 -2.71
CA LYS A 143 4.60 -0.64 -3.18
C LYS A 143 4.39 0.30 -2.01
N ILE A 144 5.36 1.20 -1.79
CA ILE A 144 5.37 2.11 -0.65
C ILE A 144 5.39 3.58 -1.09
N ASN A 145 4.87 4.47 -0.25
CA ASN A 145 5.18 5.89 -0.37
C ASN A 145 6.57 6.17 0.19
N VAL A 146 7.41 6.85 -0.57
CA VAL A 146 8.66 7.44 -0.05
C VAL A 146 8.36 8.66 0.82
N ALA A 147 7.28 9.38 0.52
CA ALA A 147 6.70 10.45 1.33
C ALA A 147 5.22 10.65 0.99
N ASP A 148 4.46 11.19 1.94
CA ASP A 148 3.03 11.46 1.73
C ASP A 148 2.77 12.77 0.96
N GLY A 149 3.78 13.59 0.75
CA GLY A 149 3.65 14.91 0.11
C GLY A 149 2.89 15.93 0.98
N ARG A 150 2.86 15.73 2.30
CA ARG A 150 2.19 16.59 3.29
C ARG A 150 3.10 16.87 4.46
N SER A 151 3.10 18.11 4.98
CA SER A 151 4.02 18.54 6.05
C SER A 151 3.92 17.73 7.34
N LYS A 152 2.76 17.15 7.64
CA LYS A 152 2.54 16.28 8.81
C LYS A 152 2.43 14.80 8.45
N GLY A 153 2.65 14.45 7.20
CA GLY A 153 2.67 13.08 6.69
C GLY A 153 4.02 12.41 6.86
N ALA A 154 4.11 11.17 6.40
CA ALA A 154 5.38 10.47 6.32
C ALA A 154 6.36 11.26 5.43
N GLN A 155 7.58 11.42 5.91
CA GLN A 155 8.69 12.07 5.22
C GLN A 155 9.64 11.01 4.65
N LEU A 156 10.65 11.45 3.90
CA LEU A 156 11.61 10.55 3.27
C LEU A 156 12.28 9.60 4.28
N GLU A 157 12.61 10.10 5.46
CA GLU A 157 13.24 9.33 6.54
C GLU A 157 12.33 8.18 6.99
N ASP A 158 11.01 8.43 7.14
CA ASP A 158 10.02 7.39 7.44
C ASP A 158 9.95 6.33 6.32
N GLY A 159 10.04 6.78 5.07
CA GLY A 159 10.07 5.92 3.88
C GLY A 159 11.29 5.00 3.89
N VAL A 160 12.47 5.53 4.20
CA VAL A 160 13.73 4.75 4.32
C VAL A 160 13.64 3.72 5.44
N ILE A 161 13.12 4.09 6.62
CA ILE A 161 12.92 3.17 7.74
C ILE A 161 11.95 2.05 7.34
N THR A 162 10.83 2.42 6.73
CA THR A 162 9.83 1.45 6.23
C THR A 162 10.46 0.49 5.22
N ALA A 163 11.22 0.99 4.25
CA ALA A 163 11.87 0.19 3.23
C ALA A 163 12.80 -0.88 3.84
N LYS A 164 13.66 -0.50 4.79
CA LYS A 164 14.55 -1.44 5.50
C LYS A 164 13.79 -2.52 6.27
N ILE A 165 12.68 -2.16 6.92
CA ILE A 165 11.84 -3.12 7.66
C ILE A 165 11.17 -4.11 6.71
N LEU A 166 10.69 -3.65 5.54
CA LEU A 166 10.05 -4.52 4.56
C LEU A 166 11.06 -5.43 3.86
N GLU A 167 12.29 -4.96 3.58
CA GLU A 167 13.39 -5.79 3.11
C GLU A 167 13.68 -6.91 4.10
N GLN A 168 13.84 -6.60 5.39
CA GLN A 168 14.02 -7.59 6.47
C GLN A 168 12.84 -8.55 6.63
N ALA A 169 11.62 -8.11 6.28
CA ALA A 169 10.43 -8.94 6.28
C ALA A 169 10.33 -9.86 5.04
N GLY A 170 11.26 -9.76 4.08
CA GLY A 170 11.38 -10.63 2.92
C GLY A 170 10.80 -10.07 1.63
N ALA A 171 10.70 -8.75 1.46
CA ALA A 171 10.36 -8.16 0.17
C ALA A 171 11.44 -8.46 -0.87
N ASP A 172 11.06 -9.04 -2.00
CA ASP A 172 11.96 -9.29 -3.12
C ASP A 172 12.25 -8.00 -3.91
N MET A 173 11.33 -7.04 -3.90
CA MET A 173 11.47 -5.75 -4.56
C MET A 173 10.59 -4.68 -3.88
N LEU A 174 11.09 -3.45 -3.84
CA LEU A 174 10.33 -2.28 -3.42
C LEU A 174 9.95 -1.42 -4.64
N VAL A 175 8.67 -1.11 -4.76
CA VAL A 175 8.12 -0.21 -5.79
C VAL A 175 7.87 1.15 -5.14
N LEU A 176 8.68 2.14 -5.52
CA LEU A 176 8.62 3.46 -4.90
C LEU A 176 7.55 4.33 -5.55
N SER A 177 6.75 4.99 -4.71
CA SER A 177 5.68 5.89 -5.10
C SER A 177 5.56 7.03 -4.08
N GLY A 178 4.55 7.87 -4.20
CA GLY A 178 4.32 8.96 -3.25
C GLY A 178 2.90 9.51 -3.32
N GLY A 179 2.58 10.35 -2.34
CA GLY A 179 1.31 11.04 -2.27
C GLY A 179 0.13 10.22 -1.75
N ARG A 180 -1.03 10.86 -1.70
CA ARG A 180 -2.27 10.30 -1.14
C ARG A 180 -3.42 10.53 -2.10
N ASN A 181 -4.07 9.46 -2.52
CA ASN A 181 -5.02 9.41 -3.64
C ASN A 181 -6.20 10.40 -3.54
N VAL A 182 -6.68 10.68 -2.34
CA VAL A 182 -7.86 11.54 -2.13
C VAL A 182 -7.48 12.98 -1.80
N GLU A 183 -6.29 13.20 -1.24
CA GLU A 183 -5.86 14.49 -0.70
C GLU A 183 -4.82 15.18 -1.58
N SER A 184 -4.13 14.42 -2.42
CA SER A 184 -3.12 14.92 -3.34
C SER A 184 -3.07 14.08 -4.61
N GLY A 185 -4.20 14.01 -5.32
CA GLY A 185 -4.34 13.23 -6.56
C GLY A 185 -3.28 13.55 -7.62
N TRP A 186 -2.69 14.75 -7.57
CA TRP A 186 -1.59 15.18 -8.42
C TRP A 186 -0.33 14.33 -8.27
N PHE A 187 -0.04 13.81 -7.06
CA PHE A 187 1.13 12.94 -6.82
C PHE A 187 0.88 11.49 -7.23
N THR A 188 -0.37 11.06 -7.23
CA THR A 188 -0.74 9.69 -7.59
C THR A 188 -0.72 9.47 -9.10
N PHE A 189 -0.93 10.54 -9.88
CA PHE A 189 -0.85 10.50 -11.34
C PHE A 189 0.56 10.66 -11.89
N GLY A 190 1.57 10.83 -11.02
CA GLY A 190 2.95 11.07 -11.41
C GLY A 190 3.60 9.98 -12.27
N SER A 191 3.07 8.75 -12.26
CA SER A 191 3.57 7.68 -13.14
C SER A 191 3.27 7.93 -14.63
N ASN A 192 2.31 8.79 -14.96
CA ASN A 192 1.94 9.14 -16.34
C ASN A 192 2.25 10.61 -16.69
N MET A 193 2.73 11.40 -15.74
CA MET A 193 3.21 12.75 -16.01
C MET A 193 4.68 12.69 -16.44
N ASN A 194 5.02 13.41 -17.51
CA ASN A 194 6.43 13.56 -17.85
C ASN A 194 7.17 14.32 -16.74
N LEU A 195 8.46 14.09 -16.61
CA LEU A 195 9.30 14.68 -15.55
C LEU A 195 9.15 16.20 -15.46
N GLU A 196 9.00 16.90 -16.59
CA GLU A 196 8.85 18.35 -16.67
C GLU A 196 7.53 18.82 -16.06
N ALA A 197 6.41 18.13 -16.33
CA ALA A 197 5.13 18.43 -15.71
C ALA A 197 5.17 18.16 -14.19
N MET A 198 5.84 17.11 -13.77
CA MET A 198 6.08 16.78 -12.37
C MET A 198 6.92 17.86 -11.67
N LEU A 199 7.96 18.37 -12.30
CA LEU A 199 8.79 19.44 -11.79
C LEU A 199 8.06 20.78 -11.68
N ARG A 200 7.18 21.12 -12.63
CA ARG A 200 6.32 22.31 -12.58
C ARG A 200 5.33 22.27 -11.42
N VAL A 201 4.80 21.09 -11.10
CA VAL A 201 3.85 20.88 -9.97
C VAL A 201 4.59 20.91 -8.63
N LEU A 202 5.78 20.33 -8.55
CA LEU A 202 6.59 20.24 -7.34
C LEU A 202 7.26 21.58 -6.94
N GLY A 203 7.31 22.54 -7.86
CA GLY A 203 7.58 23.97 -7.71
C GLY A 203 8.74 24.47 -6.84
N LYS A 204 9.45 23.62 -6.09
CA LYS A 204 10.61 23.93 -5.25
C LYS A 204 11.38 22.70 -4.74
N TRP A 205 11.12 21.52 -5.26
CA TRP A 205 11.93 20.37 -4.87
C TRP A 205 13.20 20.37 -5.71
N SER A 206 14.29 20.80 -5.10
CA SER A 206 15.61 20.69 -5.71
C SER A 206 15.92 19.22 -5.94
N LEU A 207 16.03 18.83 -7.22
CA LEU A 207 16.49 17.48 -7.63
C LEU A 207 17.98 17.26 -7.35
N SER A 208 18.65 18.15 -6.62
CA SER A 208 20.08 18.04 -6.30
C SER A 208 20.47 16.82 -5.45
N GLY A 209 19.50 15.99 -5.04
CA GLY A 209 19.73 14.75 -4.29
C GLY A 209 19.24 13.47 -4.96
N MET A 210 18.60 13.53 -6.14
CA MET A 210 18.18 12.34 -6.88
C MET A 210 19.14 12.11 -8.05
N ALA A 211 20.26 11.46 -7.78
CA ALA A 211 21.03 10.81 -8.84
C ALA A 211 20.21 9.59 -9.29
N ILE A 212 19.68 9.64 -10.51
CA ILE A 212 19.15 8.46 -11.21
C ILE A 212 20.39 7.73 -11.74
N ALA A 213 20.72 6.59 -11.15
CA ALA A 213 21.65 5.65 -11.72
C ALA A 213 20.96 4.82 -12.80
#